data_7e316fa65e18e24f7baeba3d7fc1e981
#
_entry.id   7e316fa65e18e24f7baeba3d7fc1e981
#
_cell.length_a   1.000
_cell.length_b   1.000
_cell.length_c   1.000
_cell.angle_alpha   90.00
_cell.angle_beta   90.00
_cell.angle_gamma   90.00
#
_symmetry.space_group_name_H-M   'P 1'
#
loop_
_entity.id
_entity.type
_entity.pdbx_description
1 polymer ?
#
loop_
_entity_poly.entity_id
_entity_poly.type
_entity_poly.pdbx_seq_one_letter_code
_entity_poly.pdbx_strand_id
1 'polypeptide(L)'
;MDYPGCGRAQNIMEIADLGSESEPIREQAARLLVEHFDEPRGWPSLSLAMQELDRIVHDGFARATLENGLVLGWVGGLPEYNGRVWELHPIVVHREYRRRAIGRALVAVFEAEAAARGALTVTLGTDDDSGMTSLAGVDLYDDLPGRLANLRDLGRNHPFLFYRKLGYIVTGVMPDANGPGRPDIYMSKAVTPLK
;
A
#
# COMPACT_ATOMS: atom_id res chain seq x y z
N MET A 1 22.88 41.83 24.38
CA MET A 1 22.83 41.47 22.94
C MET A 1 22.18 40.10 22.89
N ASP A 2 20.87 40.09 22.70
CA ASP A 2 20.11 38.85 22.65
C ASP A 2 20.22 38.28 21.22
N TYR A 3 20.67 37.05 21.09
CA TYR A 3 20.60 36.28 19.84
C TYR A 3 19.18 35.78 19.67
N PRO A 4 18.53 36.06 18.54
CA PRO A 4 17.23 35.46 18.25
C PRO A 4 17.42 33.96 18.02
N GLY A 5 16.73 33.17 18.84
CA GLY A 5 16.70 31.73 18.73
C GLY A 5 16.23 31.29 17.34
N CYS A 6 17.06 30.49 16.69
CA CYS A 6 16.72 29.78 15.47
C CYS A 6 15.58 28.80 15.80
N GLY A 7 14.36 29.22 15.57
CA GLY A 7 13.20 28.34 15.66
C GLY A 7 13.37 27.23 14.64
N ARG A 8 13.63 26.00 15.09
CA ARG A 8 13.48 24.81 14.25
C ARG A 8 12.03 24.80 13.78
N ALA A 9 11.81 25.06 12.50
CA ALA A 9 10.54 24.77 11.87
C ALA A 9 10.23 23.30 12.21
N GLN A 10 9.16 23.06 12.96
CA GLN A 10 8.68 21.69 13.19
C GLN A 10 8.26 21.20 11.82
N ASN A 11 8.96 20.19 11.29
CA ASN A 11 8.55 19.47 10.10
C ASN A 11 7.23 18.76 10.43
N ILE A 12 6.12 19.39 10.11
CA ILE A 12 4.78 18.81 10.29
C ILE A 12 4.52 17.93 9.10
N MET A 13 4.43 16.63 9.34
CA MET A 13 3.88 15.70 8.34
C MET A 13 2.38 15.92 8.23
N GLU A 14 1.92 16.22 7.04
CA GLU A 14 0.52 16.48 6.73
C GLU A 14 -0.05 15.32 5.91
N ILE A 15 -1.31 14.98 6.15
CA ILE A 15 -2.07 14.07 5.28
C ILE A 15 -2.91 14.90 4.33
N ALA A 16 -2.67 14.73 3.05
CA ALA A 16 -3.35 15.45 1.97
C ALA A 16 -4.23 14.52 1.13
N ASP A 17 -5.31 15.07 0.60
CA ASP A 17 -6.16 14.41 -0.40
C ASP A 17 -5.65 14.69 -1.80
N LEU A 18 -5.06 13.68 -2.45
CA LEU A 18 -4.52 13.83 -3.81
C LEU A 18 -5.58 14.23 -4.85
N GLY A 19 -6.86 14.00 -4.58
CA GLY A 19 -7.94 14.46 -5.44
C GLY A 19 -8.10 15.98 -5.46
N SER A 20 -7.68 16.66 -4.39
CA SER A 20 -7.76 18.11 -4.24
C SER A 20 -6.41 18.83 -4.40
N GLU A 21 -5.33 18.06 -4.58
CA GLU A 21 -3.98 18.61 -4.69
C GLU A 21 -3.68 19.19 -6.07
N SER A 22 -2.71 20.11 -6.10
CA SER A 22 -2.20 20.69 -7.33
C SER A 22 -1.51 19.65 -8.22
N GLU A 23 -1.47 19.91 -9.53
CA GLU A 23 -0.83 19.03 -10.51
C GLU A 23 0.63 18.67 -10.15
N PRO A 24 1.49 19.61 -9.69
CA PRO A 24 2.86 19.27 -9.29
C PRO A 24 2.94 18.26 -8.12
N ILE A 25 2.01 18.30 -7.17
CA ILE A 25 1.95 17.33 -6.06
C ILE A 25 1.48 15.96 -6.58
N ARG A 26 0.47 15.94 -7.44
CA ARG A 26 -0.03 14.72 -8.09
C ARG A 26 1.03 14.07 -8.96
N GLU A 27 1.81 14.87 -9.69
CA GLU A 27 2.93 14.39 -10.49
C GLU A 27 4.02 13.74 -9.61
N GLN A 28 4.36 14.33 -8.45
CA GLN A 28 5.27 13.70 -7.49
C GLN A 28 4.75 12.35 -7.01
N ALA A 29 3.46 12.24 -6.67
CA ALA A 29 2.83 10.98 -6.26
C ALA A 29 2.92 9.93 -7.38
N ALA A 30 2.61 10.29 -8.62
CA ALA A 30 2.72 9.39 -9.77
C ALA A 30 4.18 8.96 -10.06
N ARG A 31 5.16 9.85 -9.91
CA ARG A 31 6.59 9.50 -10.04
C ARG A 31 7.02 8.41 -9.07
N LEU A 32 6.49 8.42 -7.84
CA LEU A 32 6.78 7.35 -6.89
C LEU A 32 6.33 5.98 -7.37
N LEU A 33 5.26 5.88 -8.16
CA LEU A 33 4.86 4.60 -8.78
C LEU A 33 5.89 4.13 -9.80
N VAL A 34 6.32 5.02 -10.70
CA VAL A 34 7.32 4.70 -11.72
C VAL A 34 8.65 4.26 -11.10
N GLU A 35 9.06 4.92 -9.99
CA GLU A 35 10.35 4.67 -9.35
C GLU A 35 10.39 3.44 -8.46
N HIS A 36 9.23 2.93 -8.03
CA HIS A 36 9.18 1.89 -7.00
C HIS A 36 8.58 0.57 -7.47
N PHE A 37 7.90 0.56 -8.60
CA PHE A 37 7.30 -0.63 -9.18
C PHE A 37 7.95 -0.91 -10.55
N ASP A 38 8.77 -1.96 -10.59
CA ASP A 38 9.50 -2.35 -11.80
C ASP A 38 8.58 -3.01 -12.84
N GLU A 39 8.92 -2.85 -14.13
CA GLU A 39 8.27 -3.60 -15.20
C GLU A 39 8.45 -5.13 -15.01
N PRO A 40 7.47 -5.94 -15.47
CA PRO A 40 6.28 -5.58 -16.24
C PRO A 40 5.06 -5.21 -15.38
N ARG A 41 5.17 -5.16 -14.05
CA ARG A 41 4.07 -4.99 -13.10
C ARG A 41 3.86 -3.57 -12.62
N GLY A 42 4.81 -2.71 -12.90
CA GLY A 42 4.75 -1.30 -12.54
C GLY A 42 4.18 -0.42 -13.66
N TRP A 43 4.33 0.86 -13.45
CA TRP A 43 3.92 1.87 -14.41
C TRP A 43 5.14 2.33 -15.22
N PRO A 44 5.25 1.94 -16.51
CA PRO A 44 6.45 2.18 -17.33
C PRO A 44 6.65 3.65 -17.71
N SER A 45 5.67 4.51 -17.46
CA SER A 45 5.76 5.93 -17.75
C SER A 45 4.97 6.78 -16.75
N LEU A 46 5.39 8.04 -16.60
CA LEU A 46 4.67 9.01 -15.78
C LEU A 46 3.23 9.20 -16.25
N SER A 47 2.98 9.19 -17.55
CA SER A 47 1.63 9.32 -18.11
C SER A 47 0.70 8.19 -17.64
N LEU A 48 1.17 6.94 -17.64
CA LEU A 48 0.39 5.80 -17.16
C LEU A 48 0.21 5.83 -15.64
N ALA A 49 1.22 6.26 -14.90
CA ALA A 49 1.12 6.45 -13.46
C ALA A 49 0.14 7.57 -13.08
N MET A 50 0.09 8.66 -13.86
CA MET A 50 -0.91 9.72 -13.67
C MET A 50 -2.34 9.23 -13.98
N GLN A 51 -2.51 8.46 -15.05
CA GLN A 51 -3.82 7.86 -15.38
C GLN A 51 -4.30 6.92 -14.26
N GLU A 52 -3.39 6.13 -13.69
CA GLU A 52 -3.74 5.26 -12.56
C GLU A 52 -4.12 6.07 -11.32
N LEU A 53 -3.38 7.13 -10.99
CA LEU A 53 -3.73 8.03 -9.89
C LEU A 53 -5.11 8.68 -10.13
N ASP A 54 -5.38 9.14 -11.35
CA ASP A 54 -6.67 9.73 -11.73
C ASP A 54 -7.81 8.73 -11.57
N ARG A 55 -7.61 7.48 -12.01
CA ARG A 55 -8.56 6.39 -11.84
C ARG A 55 -8.86 6.14 -10.35
N ILE A 56 -7.81 6.02 -9.52
CA ILE A 56 -7.96 5.77 -8.08
C ILE A 56 -8.71 6.91 -7.39
N VAL A 57 -8.39 8.15 -7.72
CA VAL A 57 -9.10 9.34 -7.19
C VAL A 57 -10.56 9.37 -7.62
N HIS A 58 -10.84 9.00 -8.88
CA HIS A 58 -12.20 9.00 -9.43
C HIS A 58 -13.06 7.87 -8.84
N ASP A 59 -12.53 6.66 -8.78
CA ASP A 59 -13.27 5.45 -8.38
C ASP A 59 -13.29 5.23 -6.85
N GLY A 60 -12.33 5.84 -6.13
CA GLY A 60 -12.15 5.62 -4.72
C GLY A 60 -11.60 6.83 -3.96
N PHE A 61 -10.38 6.75 -3.48
CA PHE A 61 -9.64 7.87 -2.86
C PHE A 61 -8.13 7.64 -2.89
N ALA A 62 -7.36 8.73 -2.83
CA ALA A 62 -5.92 8.70 -2.64
C ALA A 62 -5.47 9.69 -1.56
N ARG A 63 -4.64 9.24 -0.61
CA ARG A 63 -4.11 10.05 0.49
C ARG A 63 -2.59 10.03 0.49
N ALA A 64 -1.98 11.21 0.59
CA ALA A 64 -0.52 11.37 0.63
C ALA A 64 -0.04 11.91 1.97
N THR A 65 1.18 11.57 2.32
CA THR A 65 1.93 12.25 3.38
C THR A 65 2.84 13.28 2.74
N LEU A 66 2.66 14.54 3.12
CA LEU A 66 3.48 15.67 2.65
C LEU A 66 4.37 16.21 3.78
N GLU A 67 5.56 16.67 3.40
CA GLU A 67 6.46 17.45 4.26
C GLU A 67 7.04 18.59 3.41
N ASN A 68 6.70 19.86 3.72
CA ASN A 68 7.16 21.05 2.98
C ASN A 68 6.90 20.97 1.46
N GLY A 69 5.73 20.46 1.04
CA GLY A 69 5.37 20.33 -0.37
C GLY A 69 6.02 19.14 -1.10
N LEU A 70 6.75 18.29 -0.37
CA LEU A 70 7.31 17.04 -0.89
C LEU A 70 6.40 15.86 -0.53
N VAL A 71 6.05 15.03 -1.51
CA VAL A 71 5.32 13.78 -1.30
C VAL A 71 6.26 12.70 -0.76
N LEU A 72 6.08 12.32 0.50
CA LEU A 72 6.88 11.28 1.15
C LEU A 72 6.38 9.87 0.87
N GLY A 73 5.12 9.76 0.50
CA GLY A 73 4.44 8.52 0.16
C GLY A 73 2.94 8.73 0.06
N TRP A 74 2.24 7.77 -0.51
CA TRP A 74 0.80 7.81 -0.64
C TRP A 74 0.17 6.42 -0.68
N VAL A 75 -1.14 6.38 -0.47
CA VAL A 75 -1.96 5.18 -0.49
C VAL A 75 -3.24 5.46 -1.25
N GLY A 76 -3.64 4.51 -2.09
CA GLY A 76 -4.94 4.49 -2.75
C GLY A 76 -5.88 3.48 -2.13
N GLY A 77 -7.18 3.71 -2.28
CA GLY A 77 -8.24 2.82 -1.87
C GLY A 77 -9.31 2.71 -2.94
N LEU A 78 -9.70 1.49 -3.28
CA LEU A 78 -10.72 1.19 -4.27
C LEU A 78 -11.85 0.37 -3.64
N PRO A 79 -13.13 0.71 -3.89
CA PRO A 79 -14.25 -0.02 -3.35
C PRO A 79 -14.48 -1.32 -4.10
N GLU A 80 -14.68 -2.40 -3.37
CA GLU A 80 -15.14 -3.69 -3.86
C GLU A 80 -16.42 -4.13 -3.15
N TYR A 81 -17.13 -5.13 -3.68
CA TYR A 81 -18.33 -5.70 -3.09
C TYR A 81 -19.35 -4.63 -2.64
N ASN A 82 -19.63 -3.66 -3.53
CA ASN A 82 -20.52 -2.52 -3.26
C ASN A 82 -20.06 -1.67 -2.06
N GLY A 83 -18.76 -1.48 -1.89
CA GLY A 83 -18.16 -0.66 -0.83
C GLY A 83 -18.07 -1.34 0.54
N ARG A 84 -18.42 -2.63 0.65
CA ARG A 84 -18.27 -3.38 1.91
C ARG A 84 -16.85 -3.86 2.16
N VAL A 85 -16.07 -4.01 1.09
CA VAL A 85 -14.64 -4.28 1.10
C VAL A 85 -13.94 -3.14 0.39
N TRP A 86 -12.78 -2.72 0.89
CA TRP A 86 -11.93 -1.75 0.22
C TRP A 86 -10.55 -2.34 0.01
N GLU A 87 -10.09 -2.29 -1.23
CA GLU A 87 -8.74 -2.71 -1.58
C GLU A 87 -7.76 -1.55 -1.34
N LEU A 88 -6.67 -1.84 -0.63
CA LEU A 88 -5.51 -0.96 -0.55
C LEU A 88 -4.67 -1.14 -1.81
N HIS A 89 -4.73 -0.15 -2.72
CA HIS A 89 -4.00 -0.19 -3.98
C HIS A 89 -3.76 1.23 -4.53
N PRO A 90 -2.51 1.58 -4.79
CA PRO A 90 -1.29 1.02 -4.23
C PRO A 90 -0.92 1.66 -2.89
N ILE A 91 0.18 1.23 -2.28
CA ILE A 91 0.89 1.99 -1.26
C ILE A 91 2.35 2.12 -1.66
N VAL A 92 2.88 3.33 -1.58
CA VAL A 92 4.27 3.62 -1.88
C VAL A 92 4.84 4.63 -0.90
N VAL A 93 6.10 4.41 -0.49
CA VAL A 93 6.85 5.35 0.36
C VAL A 93 8.19 5.63 -0.30
N HIS A 94 8.49 6.90 -0.49
CA HIS A 94 9.75 7.37 -1.05
C HIS A 94 10.96 6.70 -0.36
N ARG A 95 11.91 6.20 -1.12
CA ARG A 95 12.99 5.31 -0.62
C ARG A 95 13.79 5.94 0.53
N GLU A 96 14.11 7.22 0.43
CA GLU A 96 14.89 7.95 1.44
C GLU A 96 14.12 8.22 2.74
N TYR A 97 12.79 8.13 2.70
CA TYR A 97 11.92 8.40 3.85
C TYR A 97 11.34 7.14 4.48
N ARG A 98 11.75 5.95 4.03
CA ARG A 98 11.36 4.68 4.63
C ARG A 98 11.84 4.58 6.08
N ARG A 99 11.18 3.71 6.88
CA ARG A 99 11.44 3.51 8.33
C ARG A 99 11.14 4.72 9.22
N ARG A 100 10.46 5.75 8.70
CA ARG A 100 9.95 6.91 9.46
C ARG A 100 8.47 6.75 9.83
N ALA A 101 7.97 5.54 9.93
CA ALA A 101 6.56 5.19 10.21
C ALA A 101 5.53 5.67 9.18
N ILE A 102 5.94 6.25 8.03
CA ILE A 102 5.05 6.80 6.99
C ILE A 102 4.10 5.71 6.47
N GLY A 103 4.60 4.53 6.10
CA GLY A 103 3.74 3.44 5.62
C GLY A 103 2.69 3.02 6.65
N ARG A 104 3.03 3.01 7.95
CA ARG A 104 2.06 2.74 9.03
C ARG A 104 0.99 3.83 9.11
N ALA A 105 1.38 5.09 9.00
CA ALA A 105 0.44 6.22 9.02
C ALA A 105 -0.50 6.17 7.83
N LEU A 106 0.02 5.89 6.63
CA LEU A 106 -0.78 5.74 5.40
C LEU A 106 -1.80 4.60 5.51
N VAL A 107 -1.39 3.42 6.03
CA VAL A 107 -2.33 2.31 6.25
C VAL A 107 -3.41 2.70 7.26
N ALA A 108 -3.06 3.39 8.35
CA ALA A 108 -4.04 3.83 9.35
C ALA A 108 -5.04 4.84 8.77
N VAL A 109 -4.59 5.76 7.92
CA VAL A 109 -5.45 6.70 7.20
C VAL A 109 -6.36 5.96 6.22
N PHE A 110 -5.84 5.01 5.47
CA PHE A 110 -6.63 4.18 4.56
C PHE A 110 -7.73 3.41 5.32
N GLU A 111 -7.40 2.75 6.43
CA GLU A 111 -8.35 2.01 7.26
C GLU A 111 -9.47 2.93 7.80
N ALA A 112 -9.12 4.11 8.29
CA ALA A 112 -10.08 5.08 8.80
C ALA A 112 -11.01 5.62 7.69
N GLU A 113 -10.45 5.93 6.53
CA GLU A 113 -11.21 6.43 5.37
C GLU A 113 -12.17 5.36 4.83
N ALA A 114 -11.71 4.12 4.69
CA ALA A 114 -12.54 2.99 4.27
C ALA A 114 -13.68 2.74 5.27
N ALA A 115 -13.39 2.72 6.57
CA ALA A 115 -14.41 2.57 7.62
C ALA A 115 -15.44 3.69 7.60
N ALA A 116 -15.02 4.95 7.42
CA ALA A 116 -15.92 6.09 7.30
C ALA A 116 -16.85 6.01 6.09
N ARG A 117 -16.44 5.31 5.02
CA ARG A 117 -17.24 5.01 3.82
C ARG A 117 -18.11 3.75 3.96
N GLY A 118 -18.12 3.10 5.12
CA GLY A 118 -18.96 1.94 5.42
C GLY A 118 -18.32 0.58 5.14
N ALA A 119 -17.00 0.52 4.94
CA ALA A 119 -16.30 -0.74 4.81
C ALA A 119 -16.44 -1.59 6.08
N LEU A 120 -16.62 -2.89 5.90
CA LEU A 120 -16.51 -3.88 6.96
C LEU A 120 -15.10 -4.46 7.01
N THR A 121 -14.48 -4.60 5.86
CA THR A 121 -13.19 -5.24 5.65
C THR A 121 -12.33 -4.41 4.72
N VAL A 122 -11.04 -4.38 4.97
CA VAL A 122 -10.03 -3.92 4.03
C VAL A 122 -9.16 -5.09 3.58
N THR A 123 -8.72 -5.07 2.33
CA THR A 123 -7.95 -6.14 1.71
C THR A 123 -6.77 -5.58 0.91
N LEU A 124 -5.82 -6.42 0.61
CA LEU A 124 -4.70 -6.13 -0.28
C LEU A 124 -4.09 -7.41 -0.83
N GLY A 125 -3.42 -7.31 -1.98
CA GLY A 125 -2.48 -8.30 -2.49
C GLY A 125 -1.04 -7.93 -2.13
N THR A 126 -0.19 -8.90 -1.97
CA THR A 126 1.25 -8.70 -1.78
C THR A 126 2.04 -9.80 -2.49
N ASP A 127 2.60 -9.42 -3.64
CA ASP A 127 3.26 -10.30 -4.59
C ASP A 127 4.52 -10.96 -4.03
N ASP A 128 4.65 -12.27 -4.23
CA ASP A 128 5.90 -13.00 -4.03
C ASP A 128 6.53 -13.40 -5.37
N ASP A 129 6.98 -12.43 -6.11
CA ASP A 129 7.58 -12.58 -7.42
C ASP A 129 9.06 -12.93 -7.43
N SER A 130 9.71 -12.75 -6.29
CA SER A 130 11.15 -12.95 -6.12
C SER A 130 11.53 -14.09 -5.17
N GLY A 131 10.56 -14.92 -4.80
CA GLY A 131 10.79 -16.11 -3.97
C GLY A 131 11.13 -15.78 -2.53
N MET A 132 10.39 -14.87 -1.93
CA MET A 132 10.63 -14.39 -0.57
C MET A 132 9.94 -15.24 0.49
N THR A 133 8.94 -16.03 0.10
CA THR A 133 8.15 -16.84 1.03
C THR A 133 8.19 -18.32 0.72
N SER A 134 7.72 -19.14 1.66
CA SER A 134 7.58 -20.59 1.48
C SER A 134 6.50 -21.00 0.47
N LEU A 135 5.74 -20.06 -0.10
CA LEU A 135 4.75 -20.31 -1.14
C LEU A 135 5.32 -20.20 -2.55
N ALA A 136 6.49 -19.57 -2.71
CA ALA A 136 7.10 -19.41 -4.01
C ALA A 136 7.75 -20.72 -4.49
N GLY A 137 7.63 -20.99 -5.80
CA GLY A 137 8.28 -22.12 -6.46
C GLY A 137 7.72 -23.49 -6.11
N VAL A 138 6.54 -23.56 -5.48
CA VAL A 138 5.87 -24.82 -5.14
C VAL A 138 4.50 -24.90 -5.83
N ASP A 139 4.04 -26.13 -6.08
CA ASP A 139 2.68 -26.37 -6.57
C ASP A 139 1.69 -26.06 -5.45
N LEU A 140 0.97 -24.95 -5.59
CA LEU A 140 -0.03 -24.51 -4.61
C LEU A 140 -1.38 -25.21 -4.78
N TYR A 141 -1.60 -25.93 -5.89
CA TYR A 141 -2.80 -26.76 -6.08
C TYR A 141 -2.70 -28.09 -5.33
N ASP A 142 -1.49 -28.48 -4.93
CA ASP A 142 -1.24 -29.60 -4.02
C ASP A 142 -1.17 -29.11 -2.57
N ASP A 143 -2.19 -29.41 -1.75
CA ASP A 143 -2.29 -29.04 -0.32
C ASP A 143 -2.20 -27.54 -0.02
N LEU A 144 -3.01 -26.71 -0.69
CA LEU A 144 -3.10 -25.28 -0.42
C LEU A 144 -3.35 -24.94 1.08
N PRO A 145 -4.27 -25.63 1.81
CA PRO A 145 -4.50 -25.33 3.22
C PRO A 145 -3.24 -25.53 4.09
N GLY A 146 -2.52 -26.62 3.90
CA GLY A 146 -1.27 -26.89 4.64
C GLY A 146 -0.17 -25.89 4.29
N ARG A 147 -0.07 -25.49 3.03
CA ARG A 147 0.89 -24.47 2.58
C ARG A 147 0.63 -23.12 3.24
N LEU A 148 -0.64 -22.65 3.26
CA LEU A 148 -1.02 -21.40 3.91
C LEU A 148 -0.80 -21.44 5.43
N ALA A 149 -1.15 -22.55 6.10
CA ALA A 149 -0.92 -22.73 7.53
C ALA A 149 0.57 -22.63 7.91
N ASN A 150 1.47 -23.02 6.98
CA ASN A 150 2.90 -23.00 7.15
C ASN A 150 3.62 -21.85 6.44
N LEU A 151 2.88 -20.79 6.06
CA LEU A 151 3.48 -19.62 5.41
C LEU A 151 4.52 -18.96 6.30
N ARG A 152 5.71 -18.82 5.78
CA ARG A 152 6.84 -18.12 6.42
C ARG A 152 7.65 -17.31 5.42
N ASP A 153 8.23 -16.23 5.92
CA ASP A 153 9.27 -15.48 5.21
C ASP A 153 10.58 -16.27 5.21
N LEU A 154 11.27 -16.27 4.08
CA LEU A 154 12.56 -16.95 3.92
C LEU A 154 13.76 -16.06 4.29
N GLY A 155 13.56 -15.10 5.18
CA GLY A 155 14.60 -14.17 5.64
C GLY A 155 14.80 -12.97 4.73
N ARG A 156 13.83 -12.68 3.84
CA ARG A 156 13.90 -11.61 2.84
C ARG A 156 13.03 -10.40 3.17
N ASN A 157 12.31 -10.43 4.31
CA ASN A 157 11.41 -9.37 4.79
C ASN A 157 10.27 -9.09 3.81
N HIS A 158 9.57 -10.13 3.37
CA HIS A 158 8.42 -9.99 2.50
C HIS A 158 7.37 -9.03 3.09
N PRO A 159 6.70 -8.21 2.28
CA PRO A 159 5.73 -7.21 2.74
C PRO A 159 4.61 -7.74 3.63
N PHE A 160 4.20 -9.02 3.50
CA PHE A 160 3.17 -9.60 4.38
C PHE A 160 3.52 -9.49 5.86
N LEU A 161 4.82 -9.48 6.23
CA LEU A 161 5.26 -9.29 7.63
C LEU A 161 4.93 -7.89 8.17
N PHE A 162 4.96 -6.87 7.29
CA PHE A 162 4.56 -5.52 7.66
C PHE A 162 3.07 -5.45 7.96
N TYR A 163 2.23 -6.02 7.10
CA TYR A 163 0.79 -6.03 7.29
C TYR A 163 0.35 -6.89 8.47
N ARG A 164 1.00 -8.03 8.71
CA ARG A 164 0.76 -8.84 9.94
C ARG A 164 0.96 -8.03 11.21
N LYS A 165 2.00 -7.18 11.28
CA LYS A 165 2.24 -6.28 12.43
C LYS A 165 1.17 -5.19 12.58
N LEU A 166 0.39 -4.92 11.54
CA LEU A 166 -0.74 -3.99 11.54
C LEU A 166 -2.08 -4.69 11.80
N GLY A 167 -2.07 -6.00 12.05
CA GLY A 167 -3.25 -6.78 12.38
C GLY A 167 -3.98 -7.39 11.18
N TYR A 168 -3.38 -7.37 9.98
CA TYR A 168 -3.90 -8.12 8.84
C TYR A 168 -3.62 -9.61 9.01
N ILE A 169 -4.56 -10.42 8.56
CA ILE A 169 -4.42 -11.88 8.45
C ILE A 169 -4.34 -12.29 6.99
N VAL A 170 -3.71 -13.41 6.71
CA VAL A 170 -3.73 -14.01 5.38
C VAL A 170 -5.10 -14.64 5.15
N THR A 171 -5.78 -14.24 4.09
CA THR A 171 -7.12 -14.70 3.71
C THR A 171 -7.13 -15.55 2.46
N GLY A 172 -6.04 -15.60 1.74
CA GLY A 172 -5.91 -16.42 0.53
C GLY A 172 -4.59 -16.23 -0.18
N VAL A 173 -4.48 -16.90 -1.32
CA VAL A 173 -3.38 -16.74 -2.26
C VAL A 173 -3.89 -16.98 -3.68
N MET A 174 -3.38 -16.22 -4.63
CA MET A 174 -3.56 -16.51 -6.06
C MET A 174 -2.28 -17.19 -6.55
N PRO A 175 -2.34 -18.50 -6.87
CA PRO A 175 -1.21 -19.18 -7.49
C PRO A 175 -0.83 -18.54 -8.82
N ASP A 176 0.47 -18.51 -9.11
CA ASP A 176 1.00 -18.10 -10.41
C ASP A 176 0.58 -16.70 -10.90
N ALA A 177 0.10 -15.83 -10.01
CA ALA A 177 -0.37 -14.49 -10.35
C ALA A 177 0.68 -13.65 -11.11
N ASN A 178 1.95 -13.83 -10.76
CA ASN A 178 3.09 -13.12 -11.35
C ASN A 178 3.97 -14.03 -12.25
N GLY A 179 3.40 -15.14 -12.72
CA GLY A 179 4.06 -16.18 -13.49
C GLY A 179 4.27 -17.46 -12.70
N PRO A 180 4.73 -18.54 -13.34
CA PRO A 180 4.83 -19.85 -12.70
C PRO A 180 5.58 -19.83 -11.36
N GLY A 181 4.94 -20.32 -10.31
CA GLY A 181 5.49 -20.36 -8.95
C GLY A 181 5.65 -18.98 -8.29
N ARG A 182 4.99 -17.94 -8.79
CA ARG A 182 5.05 -16.56 -8.25
C ARG A 182 3.66 -16.13 -7.79
N PRO A 183 3.26 -16.49 -6.57
CA PRO A 183 1.92 -16.21 -6.06
C PRO A 183 1.74 -14.76 -5.64
N ASP A 184 0.47 -14.33 -5.57
CA ASP A 184 0.06 -13.14 -4.84
C ASP A 184 -0.64 -13.57 -3.54
N ILE A 185 -0.22 -13.01 -2.41
CA ILE A 185 -0.72 -13.35 -1.07
C ILE A 185 -1.76 -12.31 -0.67
N TYR A 186 -3.01 -12.73 -0.51
CA TYR A 186 -4.09 -11.86 -0.08
C TYR A 186 -4.15 -11.76 1.43
N MET A 187 -4.28 -10.53 1.91
CA MET A 187 -4.41 -10.22 3.32
C MET A 187 -5.59 -9.31 3.58
N SER A 188 -6.28 -9.51 4.70
CA SER A 188 -7.44 -8.72 5.04
C SER A 188 -7.47 -8.38 6.54
N LYS A 189 -8.23 -7.32 6.86
CA LYS A 189 -8.45 -6.86 8.24
C LYS A 189 -9.87 -6.30 8.36
N ALA A 190 -10.58 -6.65 9.44
CA ALA A 190 -11.84 -6.01 9.78
C ALA A 190 -11.58 -4.58 10.26
N VAL A 191 -12.29 -3.59 9.70
CA VAL A 191 -12.20 -2.18 10.11
C VAL A 191 -13.44 -1.68 10.84
N THR A 192 -14.52 -2.46 10.79
CA THR A 192 -15.74 -2.24 11.58
C THR A 192 -15.97 -3.47 12.45
N PRO A 193 -16.13 -3.34 13.78
CA PRO A 193 -16.44 -4.45 14.64
C PRO A 193 -17.77 -5.13 14.26
N LEU A 194 -17.81 -6.44 14.29
CA LEU A 194 -19.07 -7.18 14.23
C LEU A 194 -19.90 -6.79 15.44
N LYS A 195 -21.13 -6.37 15.21
CA LYS A 195 -22.10 -6.06 16.27
C LYS A 195 -22.71 -7.34 16.81
#